data_d3dcce8d79132dbcdeb00852efbd2e4e
#
_entry.id   d3dcce8d79132dbcdeb00852efbd2e4e
#
_cell.length_a   1.000
_cell.length_b   1.000
_cell.length_c   1.000
_cell.angle_alpha   90.00
_cell.angle_beta   90.00
_cell.angle_gamma   90.00
#
_symmetry.space_group_name_H-M   'P 1'
#
loop_
_entity.id
_entity.type
_entity.pdbx_description
1 polymer ?
#
loop_
_entity_poly.entity_id
_entity_poly.type
_entity_poly.pdbx_seq_one_letter_code
_entity_poly.pdbx_strand_id
1 'polypeptide(L)'
;MKTLNNTALTLNISLHGAELTSIRDSFGREFLWQADPAFWKRHSPVLFPIVGSLWDKHFRVNGREYEMGQHGFARDMDFRLVSEREDEMWFELKSSPETLAKYPYKFTLRIGYRLEANKIHVMWEVSGDDSQTMWFQIGAHPAFYLPRFVYGGSAACASDSSRHSDPESGAPNLAASSAASSCTSGSEVLVLKSSSQGSGCVFSDGSASGSGAAGSGADSDSGFSVSGLDAGSCDSGLDSAIGSDSGSGSAGSGADSDFGRASRGCFRLYGRGAEGVVPLESFRYIKVSEKQCTDISDVQELNTPGGVMPLDDHTFDIGAYIIGDSQVCRVDLVSTTGLRCVSLEFDTPLVGLWAPSAKDVPFVCIEPWYGRCDRVGFTGEFSERDCVNSLSPGQVFRASYTIIVG
;
A
#
# COMPACT_ATOMS: atom_id res chain seq x y z
N MET A 1 -22.59 4.42 -0.07
CA MET A 1 -21.94 3.99 1.17
C MET A 1 -22.62 2.73 1.68
N LYS A 2 -21.85 1.70 2.03
CA LYS A 2 -22.31 0.45 2.67
C LYS A 2 -21.63 0.29 4.02
N THR A 3 -22.29 -0.35 4.96
CA THR A 3 -21.74 -0.58 6.31
C THR A 3 -21.76 -2.07 6.62
N LEU A 4 -20.62 -2.59 7.06
CA LEU A 4 -20.45 -3.95 7.56
C LEU A 4 -20.02 -3.85 9.02
N ASN A 5 -20.66 -4.56 9.93
CA ASN A 5 -20.35 -4.48 11.34
C ASN A 5 -20.47 -5.82 12.05
N ASN A 6 -19.75 -5.94 13.15
CA ASN A 6 -19.93 -6.98 14.16
C ASN A 6 -19.78 -6.37 15.55
N THR A 7 -19.65 -7.19 16.61
CA THR A 7 -19.50 -6.69 17.99
C THR A 7 -18.20 -5.92 18.24
N ALA A 8 -17.17 -6.10 17.42
CA ALA A 8 -15.85 -5.50 17.59
C ALA A 8 -15.63 -4.27 16.70
N LEU A 9 -16.07 -4.33 15.43
CA LEU A 9 -15.75 -3.34 14.41
C LEU A 9 -16.97 -2.90 13.60
N THR A 10 -16.92 -1.66 13.14
CA THR A 10 -17.81 -1.09 12.12
C THR A 10 -16.96 -0.57 10.96
N LEU A 11 -17.24 -1.03 9.75
CA LEU A 11 -16.61 -0.61 8.50
C LEU A 11 -17.58 0.19 7.66
N ASN A 12 -17.11 1.28 7.04
CA ASN A 12 -17.84 1.95 5.97
C ASN A 12 -17.10 1.76 4.65
N ILE A 13 -17.82 1.38 3.61
CA ILE A 13 -17.30 1.11 2.28
C ILE A 13 -18.05 1.94 1.26
N SER A 14 -17.32 2.73 0.46
CA SER A 14 -17.87 3.49 -0.65
C SER A 14 -18.12 2.59 -1.85
N LEU A 15 -19.16 2.84 -2.63
CA LEU A 15 -19.32 2.22 -3.96
C LEU A 15 -18.29 2.77 -4.95
N HIS A 16 -17.90 4.04 -4.79
CA HIS A 16 -16.83 4.65 -5.55
C HIS A 16 -15.49 4.05 -5.11
N GLY A 17 -14.77 3.41 -6.03
CA GLY A 17 -13.54 2.68 -5.77
C GLY A 17 -13.73 1.36 -5.01
N ALA A 18 -14.94 0.96 -4.62
CA ALA A 18 -15.19 -0.03 -3.57
C ALA A 18 -14.31 0.25 -2.33
N GLU A 19 -14.05 1.52 -2.04
CA GLU A 19 -13.03 1.97 -1.10
C GLU A 19 -13.50 1.83 0.35
N LEU A 20 -12.69 1.18 1.18
CA LEU A 20 -12.85 1.20 2.63
C LEU A 20 -12.54 2.61 3.14
N THR A 21 -13.53 3.27 3.76
CA THR A 21 -13.44 4.67 4.15
C THR A 21 -13.44 4.91 5.65
N SER A 22 -13.75 3.88 6.45
CA SER A 22 -13.74 3.97 7.92
C SER A 22 -13.58 2.60 8.54
N ILE A 23 -12.78 2.51 9.61
CA ILE A 23 -12.63 1.36 10.49
C ILE A 23 -12.79 1.88 11.91
N ARG A 24 -13.93 1.59 12.56
CA ARG A 24 -14.16 1.97 13.94
C ARG A 24 -14.32 0.76 14.84
N ASP A 25 -13.73 0.84 16.02
CA ASP A 25 -13.99 -0.14 17.05
C ASP A 25 -15.29 0.14 17.84
N SER A 26 -15.61 -0.73 18.80
CA SER A 26 -16.78 -0.61 19.67
C SER A 26 -16.77 0.62 20.58
N PHE A 27 -15.61 1.29 20.74
CA PHE A 27 -15.48 2.56 21.48
C PHE A 27 -15.60 3.78 20.57
N GLY A 28 -15.82 3.58 19.25
CA GLY A 28 -15.92 4.65 18.26
C GLY A 28 -14.59 5.24 17.81
N ARG A 29 -13.43 4.62 18.18
CA ARG A 29 -12.12 5.07 17.72
C ARG A 29 -11.94 4.75 16.25
N GLU A 30 -11.53 5.76 15.46
CA GLU A 30 -11.25 5.61 14.03
C GLU A 30 -9.78 5.23 13.81
N PHE A 31 -9.54 4.19 13.03
CA PHE A 31 -8.20 3.70 12.71
C PHE A 31 -7.75 4.09 11.31
N LEU A 32 -8.69 4.29 10.38
CA LEU A 32 -8.39 4.65 9.01
C LEU A 32 -8.33 6.17 8.86
N TRP A 33 -7.37 6.66 8.08
CA TRP A 33 -7.25 8.07 7.72
C TRP A 33 -8.52 8.59 7.05
N GLN A 34 -8.96 9.80 7.41
CA GLN A 34 -10.24 10.36 6.98
C GLN A 34 -10.13 11.37 5.82
N ALA A 35 -9.10 11.21 4.99
CA ALA A 35 -8.95 11.87 3.69
C ALA A 35 -8.99 13.41 3.73
N ASP A 36 -8.40 14.04 4.77
CA ASP A 36 -8.23 15.49 4.79
C ASP A 36 -7.35 15.92 3.59
N PRO A 37 -7.89 16.74 2.67
CA PRO A 37 -7.17 17.15 1.47
C PRO A 37 -5.92 18.00 1.76
N ALA A 38 -5.75 18.53 2.97
CA ALA A 38 -4.53 19.21 3.39
C ALA A 38 -3.29 18.30 3.38
N PHE A 39 -3.50 16.97 3.52
CA PHE A 39 -2.44 15.97 3.47
C PHE A 39 -2.62 15.00 2.30
N TRP A 40 -3.74 14.28 2.28
CA TRP A 40 -4.04 13.29 1.25
C TRP A 40 -5.53 12.96 1.19
N LYS A 41 -6.15 13.14 0.04
CA LYS A 41 -7.60 13.11 -0.19
C LYS A 41 -8.22 11.71 -0.40
N ARG A 42 -7.53 10.64 0.00
CA ARG A 42 -8.03 9.26 -0.12
C ARG A 42 -7.90 8.53 1.21
N HIS A 43 -8.58 7.38 1.35
CA HIS A 43 -8.57 6.57 2.57
C HIS A 43 -7.78 5.26 2.38
N SER A 44 -8.26 4.40 1.45
CA SER A 44 -7.72 3.06 1.18
C SER A 44 -8.01 2.63 -0.27
N PRO A 45 -7.53 3.38 -1.27
CA PRO A 45 -7.89 3.10 -2.65
C PRO A 45 -7.32 1.77 -3.14
N VAL A 46 -8.07 1.08 -4.01
CA VAL A 46 -7.57 -0.02 -4.82
C VAL A 46 -6.70 0.51 -5.95
N LEU A 47 -5.63 -0.19 -6.27
CA LEU A 47 -4.72 0.09 -7.36
C LEU A 47 -4.94 -0.94 -8.47
N PHE A 48 -5.50 -0.54 -9.62
CA PHE A 48 -5.78 -1.42 -10.75
C PHE A 48 -6.07 -0.60 -12.03
N PRO A 49 -5.58 -1.01 -13.22
CA PRO A 49 -4.84 -2.23 -13.52
C PRO A 49 -3.32 -2.08 -13.41
N ILE A 50 -2.83 -0.99 -12.84
CA ILE A 50 -1.41 -0.76 -12.55
C ILE A 50 -1.20 -0.33 -11.10
N VAL A 51 -0.01 -0.62 -10.56
CA VAL A 51 0.51 -0.10 -9.29
C VAL A 51 1.60 0.92 -9.59
N GLY A 52 1.55 2.07 -8.93
CA GLY A 52 2.51 3.16 -9.16
C GLY A 52 2.30 3.87 -10.49
N SER A 53 3.36 4.50 -10.98
CA SER A 53 3.37 5.27 -12.22
C SER A 53 3.93 4.47 -13.39
N LEU A 54 3.54 4.85 -14.59
CA LEU A 54 4.15 4.43 -15.84
C LEU A 54 5.24 5.43 -16.24
N TRP A 55 6.28 4.96 -16.92
CA TRP A 55 7.25 5.86 -17.52
C TRP A 55 6.57 6.70 -18.61
N ASP A 56 6.68 8.00 -18.49
CA ASP A 56 5.99 8.97 -19.34
C ASP A 56 4.45 8.83 -19.41
N LYS A 57 3.83 8.16 -18.41
CA LYS A 57 2.38 7.90 -18.34
C LYS A 57 1.83 7.00 -19.45
N HIS A 58 2.70 6.31 -20.20
CA HIS A 58 2.32 5.48 -21.33
C HIS A 58 2.72 4.01 -21.13
N PHE A 59 1.96 3.12 -21.75
CA PHE A 59 2.30 1.70 -21.87
C PHE A 59 1.88 1.20 -23.25
N ARG A 60 2.39 0.02 -23.66
CA ARG A 60 2.09 -0.60 -24.95
C ARG A 60 1.42 -1.95 -24.80
N VAL A 61 0.48 -2.24 -25.69
CA VAL A 61 -0.12 -3.56 -25.85
C VAL A 61 -0.17 -3.85 -27.34
N ASN A 62 0.53 -4.90 -27.76
CA ASN A 62 0.68 -5.29 -29.18
C ASN A 62 1.15 -4.11 -30.05
N GLY A 63 2.13 -3.35 -29.60
CA GLY A 63 2.70 -2.20 -30.28
C GLY A 63 1.83 -0.94 -30.27
N ARG A 64 0.59 -1.00 -29.77
CA ARG A 64 -0.27 0.18 -29.65
C ARG A 64 -0.06 0.83 -28.27
N GLU A 65 0.08 2.16 -28.29
CA GLU A 65 0.28 2.96 -27.09
C GLU A 65 -1.04 3.39 -26.45
N TYR A 66 -1.03 3.40 -25.10
CA TYR A 66 -2.14 3.81 -24.24
C TYR A 66 -1.61 4.71 -23.12
N GLU A 67 -2.41 5.65 -22.67
CA GLU A 67 -2.09 6.54 -21.56
C GLU A 67 -2.87 6.09 -20.31
N MET A 68 -2.19 6.15 -19.12
CA MET A 68 -2.83 5.87 -17.85
C MET A 68 -2.15 6.66 -16.73
N GLY A 69 -2.97 7.22 -15.84
CA GLY A 69 -2.51 7.89 -14.63
C GLY A 69 -1.97 6.91 -13.59
N GLN A 70 -1.28 7.44 -12.61
CA GLN A 70 -0.74 6.69 -11.48
C GLN A 70 -1.82 5.84 -10.80
N HIS A 71 -1.48 4.58 -10.50
CA HIS A 71 -2.35 3.59 -9.84
C HIS A 71 -3.59 3.16 -10.64
N GLY A 72 -3.65 3.48 -11.93
CA GLY A 72 -4.77 3.10 -12.78
C GLY A 72 -6.05 3.88 -12.51
N PHE A 73 -7.18 3.29 -12.84
CA PHE A 73 -8.48 3.98 -12.86
C PHE A 73 -9.53 3.38 -11.92
N ALA A 74 -9.37 2.16 -11.43
CA ALA A 74 -10.45 1.47 -10.68
C ALA A 74 -10.89 2.23 -9.43
N ARG A 75 -9.97 2.91 -8.76
CA ARG A 75 -10.24 3.74 -7.58
C ARG A 75 -11.14 4.95 -7.85
N ASP A 76 -11.30 5.34 -9.11
CA ASP A 76 -12.09 6.49 -9.55
C ASP A 76 -13.36 6.06 -10.31
N MET A 77 -13.78 4.78 -10.16
CA MET A 77 -14.96 4.23 -10.80
C MET A 77 -15.96 3.68 -9.78
N ASP A 78 -17.23 3.68 -10.14
CA ASP A 78 -18.29 3.12 -9.29
C ASP A 78 -18.39 1.61 -9.47
N PHE A 79 -18.35 0.91 -8.34
CA PHE A 79 -18.56 -0.53 -8.26
C PHE A 79 -20.01 -0.84 -7.92
N ARG A 80 -20.49 -1.97 -8.41
CA ARG A 80 -21.79 -2.52 -8.08
C ARG A 80 -21.66 -3.50 -6.92
N LEU A 81 -22.48 -3.38 -5.88
CA LEU A 81 -22.62 -4.41 -4.85
C LEU A 81 -23.23 -5.67 -5.47
N VAL A 82 -22.56 -6.81 -5.36
CA VAL A 82 -22.99 -8.08 -5.98
C VAL A 82 -23.30 -9.16 -4.95
N SER A 83 -22.83 -9.02 -3.72
CA SER A 83 -23.18 -9.90 -2.60
C SER A 83 -23.16 -9.09 -1.30
N GLU A 84 -24.13 -9.33 -0.43
CA GLU A 84 -24.24 -8.73 0.89
C GLU A 84 -24.71 -9.83 1.86
N ARG A 85 -23.88 -10.15 2.85
CA ARG A 85 -24.15 -11.06 3.95
C ARG A 85 -23.90 -10.32 5.26
N GLU A 86 -24.19 -10.97 6.37
CA GLU A 86 -24.03 -10.38 7.69
C GLU A 86 -22.55 -10.01 7.97
N ASP A 87 -21.62 -10.86 7.56
CA ASP A 87 -20.17 -10.73 7.80
C ASP A 87 -19.35 -10.41 6.55
N GLU A 88 -19.96 -10.36 5.35
CA GLU A 88 -19.23 -10.27 4.08
C GLU A 88 -19.98 -9.46 3.03
N MET A 89 -19.25 -8.62 2.30
CA MET A 89 -19.75 -7.89 1.12
C MET A 89 -18.79 -8.02 -0.05
N TRP A 90 -19.36 -8.09 -1.28
CA TRP A 90 -18.60 -8.08 -2.52
C TRP A 90 -19.06 -7.00 -3.47
N PHE A 91 -18.08 -6.31 -4.05
CA PHE A 91 -18.26 -5.23 -5.01
C PHE A 91 -17.62 -5.63 -6.33
N GLU A 92 -18.23 -5.27 -7.47
CA GLU A 92 -17.80 -5.66 -8.81
C GLU A 92 -17.67 -4.45 -9.73
N LEU A 93 -16.57 -4.39 -10.44
CA LEU A 93 -16.33 -3.50 -11.59
C LEU A 93 -16.05 -4.36 -12.82
N LYS A 94 -16.77 -4.10 -13.90
CA LYS A 94 -16.53 -4.73 -15.21
C LYS A 94 -15.98 -3.74 -16.20
N SER A 95 -15.20 -4.25 -17.16
CA SER A 95 -14.77 -3.44 -18.29
C SER A 95 -15.95 -2.82 -19.03
N SER A 96 -15.77 -1.59 -19.48
CA SER A 96 -16.73 -0.80 -20.26
C SER A 96 -16.04 -0.25 -21.52
N PRO A 97 -16.77 0.34 -22.47
CA PRO A 97 -16.13 1.02 -23.60
C PRO A 97 -15.11 2.09 -23.15
N GLU A 98 -15.38 2.78 -22.05
CA GLU A 98 -14.46 3.78 -21.48
C GLU A 98 -13.16 3.14 -20.98
N THR A 99 -13.25 2.05 -20.20
CA THR A 99 -12.06 1.36 -19.69
C THR A 99 -11.28 0.69 -20.80
N LEU A 100 -11.95 0.11 -21.82
CA LEU A 100 -11.32 -0.52 -22.97
C LEU A 100 -10.52 0.46 -23.84
N ALA A 101 -10.92 1.73 -23.86
CA ALA A 101 -10.17 2.78 -24.54
C ALA A 101 -8.83 3.09 -23.85
N LYS A 102 -8.75 2.89 -22.52
CA LYS A 102 -7.57 3.16 -21.69
C LYS A 102 -6.75 1.90 -21.42
N TYR A 103 -7.38 0.72 -21.39
CA TYR A 103 -6.79 -0.57 -21.05
C TYR A 103 -7.50 -1.66 -21.88
N PRO A 104 -6.86 -2.21 -22.93
CA PRO A 104 -7.53 -2.97 -23.97
C PRO A 104 -7.81 -4.44 -23.60
N TYR A 105 -8.15 -4.70 -22.36
CA TYR A 105 -8.54 -6.03 -21.87
C TYR A 105 -9.94 -5.97 -21.25
N LYS A 106 -10.77 -6.94 -21.59
CA LYS A 106 -12.01 -7.16 -20.86
C LYS A 106 -11.69 -7.81 -19.53
N PHE A 107 -12.23 -7.27 -18.46
CA PHE A 107 -12.00 -7.74 -17.12
C PHE A 107 -13.27 -7.70 -16.26
N THR A 108 -13.25 -8.52 -15.22
CA THR A 108 -14.10 -8.38 -14.05
C THR A 108 -13.19 -8.30 -12.84
N LEU A 109 -13.24 -7.17 -12.11
CA LEU A 109 -12.59 -6.96 -10.84
C LEU A 109 -13.63 -7.03 -9.73
N ARG A 110 -13.40 -7.88 -8.73
CA ARG A 110 -14.21 -7.94 -7.52
C ARG A 110 -13.36 -7.65 -6.29
N ILE A 111 -13.92 -6.89 -5.38
CA ILE A 111 -13.34 -6.58 -4.08
C ILE A 111 -14.30 -7.05 -3.00
N GLY A 112 -13.83 -7.92 -2.12
CA GLY A 112 -14.58 -8.45 -0.99
C GLY A 112 -14.05 -7.92 0.33
N TYR A 113 -14.97 -7.72 1.27
CA TYR A 113 -14.66 -7.39 2.66
C TYR A 113 -15.39 -8.38 3.56
N ARG A 114 -14.64 -9.06 4.44
CA ARG A 114 -15.21 -9.96 5.45
C ARG A 114 -14.69 -9.60 6.84
N LEU A 115 -15.60 -9.56 7.81
CA LEU A 115 -15.30 -9.33 9.22
C LEU A 115 -15.24 -10.66 9.99
N GLU A 116 -14.15 -10.87 10.75
CA GLU A 116 -13.98 -11.95 11.69
C GLU A 116 -13.39 -11.40 13.00
N ALA A 117 -14.22 -11.24 14.02
CA ALA A 117 -13.83 -10.57 15.26
C ALA A 117 -13.21 -9.19 15.00
N ASN A 118 -11.93 -8.96 15.35
CA ASN A 118 -11.18 -7.73 15.09
C ASN A 118 -10.36 -7.78 13.79
N LYS A 119 -10.64 -8.75 12.89
CA LYS A 119 -9.96 -8.92 11.60
C LYS A 119 -10.85 -8.51 10.44
N ILE A 120 -10.26 -7.83 9.48
CA ILE A 120 -10.88 -7.41 8.23
C ILE A 120 -10.10 -8.09 7.11
N HIS A 121 -10.74 -9.07 6.45
CA HIS A 121 -10.18 -9.69 5.26
C HIS A 121 -10.58 -8.87 4.04
N VAL A 122 -9.61 -8.33 3.35
CA VAL A 122 -9.79 -7.65 2.06
C VAL A 122 -9.38 -8.61 0.97
N MET A 123 -10.32 -8.97 0.09
CA MET A 123 -10.17 -10.03 -0.89
C MET A 123 -10.30 -9.48 -2.30
N TRP A 124 -9.50 -9.99 -3.22
CA TRP A 124 -9.53 -9.62 -4.62
C TRP A 124 -9.78 -10.82 -5.51
N GLU A 125 -10.65 -10.65 -6.50
CA GLU A 125 -10.80 -11.54 -7.63
C GLU A 125 -10.66 -10.74 -8.93
N VAL A 126 -9.78 -11.20 -9.82
CA VAL A 126 -9.62 -10.64 -11.17
C VAL A 126 -9.81 -11.75 -12.19
N SER A 127 -10.64 -11.54 -13.17
CA SER A 127 -10.82 -12.43 -14.31
C SER A 127 -10.84 -11.65 -15.62
N GLY A 128 -10.25 -12.25 -16.67
CA GLY A 128 -10.36 -11.79 -18.04
C GLY A 128 -11.49 -12.52 -18.74
N ASP A 129 -12.21 -11.83 -19.61
CA ASP A 129 -13.31 -12.40 -20.40
C ASP A 129 -12.90 -12.65 -21.87
N ASP A 130 -11.65 -12.32 -22.21
CA ASP A 130 -11.16 -12.41 -23.59
C ASP A 130 -10.53 -13.76 -23.91
N SER A 131 -10.37 -14.04 -25.18
CA SER A 131 -9.65 -15.21 -25.69
C SER A 131 -8.13 -15.06 -25.64
N GLN A 132 -7.63 -13.92 -25.14
CA GLN A 132 -6.21 -13.60 -25.02
C GLN A 132 -5.76 -13.54 -23.55
N THR A 133 -4.47 -13.70 -23.32
CA THR A 133 -3.87 -13.46 -22.00
C THR A 133 -4.02 -12.00 -21.61
N MET A 134 -4.57 -11.76 -20.42
CA MET A 134 -4.68 -10.43 -19.82
C MET A 134 -3.50 -10.20 -18.88
N TRP A 135 -2.91 -9.02 -18.94
CA TRP A 135 -1.81 -8.59 -18.07
C TRP A 135 -2.28 -7.47 -17.18
N PHE A 136 -1.97 -7.52 -15.90
CA PHE A 136 -2.42 -6.52 -14.92
C PHE A 136 -1.52 -6.47 -13.69
N GLN A 137 -1.68 -5.41 -12.91
CA GLN A 137 -1.17 -5.32 -11.55
C GLN A 137 -2.33 -4.93 -10.63
N ILE A 138 -2.23 -5.30 -9.35
CA ILE A 138 -3.23 -4.95 -8.34
C ILE A 138 -2.56 -4.70 -7.00
N GLY A 139 -3.12 -3.78 -6.22
CA GLY A 139 -2.64 -3.47 -4.88
C GLY A 139 -3.67 -2.71 -4.06
N ALA A 140 -3.35 -2.52 -2.80
CA ALA A 140 -4.08 -1.65 -1.88
C ALA A 140 -3.18 -0.51 -1.39
N HIS A 141 -3.82 0.57 -0.94
CA HIS A 141 -3.13 1.74 -0.41
C HIS A 141 -3.82 2.27 0.88
N PRO A 142 -4.05 1.40 1.88
CA PRO A 142 -4.72 1.82 3.11
C PRO A 142 -3.83 2.74 3.94
N ALA A 143 -4.41 3.86 4.39
CA ALA A 143 -3.77 4.82 5.28
C ALA A 143 -4.34 4.69 6.70
N PHE A 144 -3.48 4.54 7.68
CA PHE A 144 -3.86 4.37 9.08
C PHE A 144 -3.41 5.56 9.91
N TYR A 145 -4.28 6.04 10.78
CA TYR A 145 -3.89 7.04 11.76
C TYR A 145 -2.71 6.55 12.59
N LEU A 146 -1.75 7.45 12.82
CA LEU A 146 -0.70 7.20 13.80
C LEU A 146 -1.31 6.98 15.19
N PRO A 147 -0.75 6.08 16.02
CA PRO A 147 -1.34 5.69 17.31
C PRO A 147 -1.70 6.84 18.24
N ARG A 148 -0.94 7.94 18.23
CA ARG A 148 -1.25 9.13 19.03
C ARG A 148 -2.59 9.78 18.70
N PHE A 149 -3.08 9.63 17.47
CA PHE A 149 -4.38 10.15 17.04
C PHE A 149 -5.53 9.18 17.32
N VAL A 150 -5.24 7.88 17.43
CA VAL A 150 -6.23 6.85 17.76
C VAL A 150 -6.50 6.80 19.27
N TYR A 151 -5.44 6.87 20.08
CA TYR A 151 -5.50 6.67 21.54
C TYR A 151 -5.33 7.97 22.34
N GLY A 152 -4.88 9.06 21.70
CA GLY A 152 -4.62 10.35 22.35
C GLY A 152 -5.77 11.37 22.27
N GLY A 153 -6.87 11.02 21.65
CA GLY A 153 -7.98 11.95 21.45
C GLY A 153 -9.04 11.83 22.52
N SER A 154 -8.93 12.59 23.60
CA SER A 154 -10.02 13.39 24.16
C SER A 154 -9.59 14.15 25.40
N ALA A 155 -9.13 15.35 25.22
CA ALA A 155 -9.17 16.36 26.26
C ALA A 155 -9.24 17.77 25.66
N ALA A 156 -10.21 18.02 24.81
CA ALA A 156 -10.57 19.39 24.46
C ALA A 156 -12.01 19.45 24.00
N CYS A 157 -12.94 19.33 24.93
CA CYS A 157 -14.24 20.01 24.97
C CYS A 157 -15.07 19.47 26.14
N ALA A 158 -14.82 19.96 27.33
CA ALA A 158 -15.82 20.14 28.39
C ALA A 158 -15.22 21.01 29.49
N SER A 159 -15.23 22.32 29.27
CA SER A 159 -15.36 23.26 30.37
C SER A 159 -16.84 23.37 30.65
N ASP A 160 -17.33 22.64 31.63
CA ASP A 160 -18.40 23.18 32.48
C ASP A 160 -18.30 22.61 33.88
N SER A 161 -18.34 23.56 34.80
CA SER A 161 -18.24 23.48 36.22
C SER A 161 -19.54 22.92 36.82
N SER A 162 -19.48 21.92 37.70
CA SER A 162 -20.08 22.00 39.04
C SER A 162 -20.01 20.69 39.82
N ARG A 163 -19.18 20.71 40.86
CA ARG A 163 -19.41 20.27 42.26
C ARG A 163 -20.18 18.96 42.55
N HIS A 164 -19.53 18.16 43.32
CA HIS A 164 -19.85 17.61 44.63
C HIS A 164 -19.74 16.10 44.79
N SER A 165 -18.85 15.75 45.67
CA SER A 165 -18.89 14.82 46.83
C SER A 165 -18.83 13.32 46.57
N ASP A 166 -17.71 12.74 47.05
CA ASP A 166 -17.52 11.38 47.56
C ASP A 166 -18.50 11.06 48.73
N PRO A 167 -18.61 9.80 49.24
CA PRO A 167 -17.62 8.70 49.24
C PRO A 167 -18.17 7.24 49.25
N GLU A 168 -17.20 6.32 49.19
CA GLU A 168 -17.13 5.00 49.89
C GLU A 168 -17.72 3.73 49.29
N SER A 169 -16.79 2.79 49.18
CA SER A 169 -16.79 1.37 49.63
C SER A 169 -17.35 0.29 48.69
N GLY A 170 -16.51 -0.72 48.49
CA GLY A 170 -16.96 -2.08 48.39
C GLY A 170 -16.46 -2.92 47.21
N ALA A 171 -15.27 -3.52 47.33
CA ALA A 171 -14.95 -4.72 46.57
C ALA A 171 -15.70 -5.94 47.14
N PRO A 172 -15.98 -6.96 46.36
CA PRO A 172 -15.22 -8.18 46.57
C PRO A 172 -14.76 -8.93 45.30
N ASN A 173 -13.62 -9.56 45.47
CA ASN A 173 -13.06 -10.67 44.71
C ASN A 173 -14.06 -11.75 44.32
N LEU A 174 -13.92 -12.29 43.09
CA LEU A 174 -14.18 -13.70 42.85
C LEU A 174 -13.37 -14.26 41.67
N ALA A 175 -12.83 -15.38 41.95
CA ALA A 175 -11.82 -16.22 41.37
C ALA A 175 -12.01 -16.67 39.91
N ALA A 176 -10.87 -17.04 39.35
CA ALA A 176 -10.65 -17.75 38.09
C ALA A 176 -11.35 -19.12 38.03
N SER A 177 -11.82 -19.47 36.83
CA SER A 177 -11.85 -20.86 36.42
C SER A 177 -11.51 -20.99 34.94
N SER A 178 -10.44 -21.74 34.70
CA SER A 178 -9.94 -22.24 33.43
C SER A 178 -10.89 -23.26 32.82
N ALA A 179 -11.22 -23.15 31.55
CA ALA A 179 -11.63 -24.30 30.74
C ALA A 179 -11.05 -24.17 29.34
N ALA A 180 -10.07 -25.01 29.07
CA ALA A 180 -9.58 -25.28 27.72
C ALA A 180 -10.62 -26.10 26.96
N SER A 181 -10.99 -25.69 25.78
CA SER A 181 -11.68 -26.54 24.80
C SER A 181 -10.98 -26.45 23.47
N SER A 182 -10.29 -27.52 23.13
CA SER A 182 -9.73 -27.79 21.80
C SER A 182 -10.86 -28.10 20.83
N CYS A 183 -10.94 -27.35 19.74
CA CYS A 183 -11.65 -27.79 18.55
C CYS A 183 -10.74 -27.61 17.34
N THR A 184 -10.20 -28.75 16.92
CA THR A 184 -9.62 -28.93 15.58
C THR A 184 -10.74 -29.03 14.57
N SER A 185 -10.79 -28.11 13.62
CA SER A 185 -11.47 -28.33 12.33
C SER A 185 -10.58 -27.78 11.24
N GLY A 186 -9.90 -28.71 10.56
CA GLY A 186 -9.15 -28.43 9.36
C GLY A 186 -10.09 -28.06 8.23
N SER A 187 -9.82 -26.92 7.62
CA SER A 187 -10.28 -26.61 6.27
C SER A 187 -9.02 -26.45 5.43
N GLU A 188 -8.74 -27.44 4.63
CA GLU A 188 -7.72 -27.38 3.59
C GLU A 188 -8.14 -26.33 2.57
N VAL A 189 -7.51 -25.18 2.60
CA VAL A 189 -7.53 -24.23 1.50
C VAL A 189 -6.52 -24.72 0.48
N LEU A 190 -7.02 -25.26 -0.62
CA LEU A 190 -6.22 -25.62 -1.78
C LEU A 190 -5.67 -24.32 -2.40
N VAL A 191 -4.48 -23.93 -2.00
CA VAL A 191 -3.72 -22.87 -2.66
C VAL A 191 -3.15 -23.49 -3.94
N LEU A 192 -3.85 -23.33 -5.05
CA LEU A 192 -3.25 -23.54 -6.35
C LEU A 192 -2.18 -22.48 -6.56
N LYS A 193 -0.94 -22.85 -6.28
CA LYS A 193 0.22 -22.09 -6.74
C LYS A 193 0.17 -22.08 -8.26
N SER A 194 -0.25 -20.97 -8.86
CA SER A 194 -0.06 -20.75 -10.29
C SER A 194 1.44 -20.66 -10.51
N SER A 195 1.99 -21.63 -11.24
CA SER A 195 3.33 -21.53 -11.82
C SER A 195 3.29 -20.49 -12.93
N SER A 196 3.41 -19.23 -12.58
CA SER A 196 3.69 -18.17 -13.53
C SER A 196 5.21 -18.21 -13.78
N GLN A 197 5.61 -18.65 -14.96
CA GLN A 197 6.90 -18.26 -15.54
C GLN A 197 6.77 -16.77 -15.95
N GLY A 198 6.74 -15.90 -14.97
CA GLY A 198 6.89 -14.47 -15.13
C GLY A 198 8.21 -14.08 -14.46
N SER A 199 8.94 -13.16 -15.07
CA SER A 199 10.16 -12.57 -14.54
C SER A 199 9.98 -12.23 -13.07
N GLY A 200 10.67 -12.94 -12.18
CA GLY A 200 10.55 -12.78 -10.75
C GLY A 200 10.81 -11.32 -10.36
N CYS A 201 10.11 -10.84 -9.32
CA CYS A 201 10.37 -9.56 -8.70
C CYS A 201 11.70 -9.59 -7.92
N VAL A 202 12.79 -9.98 -8.54
CA VAL A 202 14.10 -10.14 -7.90
C VAL A 202 14.86 -8.83 -8.00
N PHE A 203 15.42 -8.36 -6.89
CA PHE A 203 16.46 -7.35 -6.90
C PHE A 203 17.73 -8.04 -7.42
N SER A 204 18.12 -7.78 -8.68
CA SER A 204 19.34 -8.38 -9.26
C SER A 204 20.57 -7.82 -8.57
N ASP A 205 21.38 -8.72 -7.96
CA ASP A 205 22.71 -8.38 -7.49
C ASP A 205 23.58 -8.06 -8.70
N GLY A 206 23.94 -6.80 -8.88
CA GLY A 206 24.78 -6.32 -9.97
C GLY A 206 26.23 -6.73 -9.82
N SER A 207 26.58 -7.97 -10.24
CA SER A 207 27.96 -8.35 -10.52
C SER A 207 28.14 -8.51 -12.02
N ALA A 208 28.49 -7.40 -12.70
CA ALA A 208 28.83 -7.40 -14.10
C ALA A 208 30.31 -7.70 -14.24
N SER A 209 30.66 -8.89 -14.77
CA SER A 209 31.97 -9.14 -15.38
C SER A 209 31.88 -8.78 -16.86
N GLY A 210 32.63 -7.74 -17.23
CA GLY A 210 32.67 -7.25 -18.60
C GLY A 210 33.48 -8.13 -19.55
N SER A 211 33.07 -8.18 -20.80
CA SER A 211 33.95 -8.34 -21.94
C SER A 211 33.34 -7.61 -23.15
N GLY A 212 34.15 -6.70 -23.70
CA GLY A 212 33.71 -5.81 -24.77
C GLY A 212 33.77 -6.44 -26.15
N ALA A 213 33.04 -5.83 -27.07
CA ALA A 213 33.40 -5.76 -28.48
C ALA A 213 32.80 -4.50 -29.12
N ALA A 214 33.64 -3.75 -29.79
CA ALA A 214 33.34 -2.53 -30.52
C ALA A 214 32.67 -2.83 -31.86
N GLY A 215 31.80 -1.90 -32.33
CA GLY A 215 31.30 -1.89 -33.69
C GLY A 215 30.68 -0.54 -34.04
N SER A 216 31.37 0.17 -34.91
CA SER A 216 31.14 1.52 -35.45
C SER A 216 30.05 1.62 -36.51
N GLY A 217 29.48 2.84 -36.65
CA GLY A 217 28.78 3.31 -37.87
C GLY A 217 27.59 4.19 -37.54
N ALA A 218 27.68 5.44 -37.55
CA ALA A 218 27.60 6.55 -38.49
C ALA A 218 26.20 6.92 -38.98
N ASP A 219 25.80 8.16 -38.61
CA ASP A 219 25.07 9.22 -39.31
C ASP A 219 23.75 8.97 -40.06
N SER A 220 22.69 9.69 -39.70
CA SER A 220 22.24 10.84 -40.56
C SER A 220 21.02 11.55 -39.95
N ASP A 221 21.17 12.81 -39.90
CA ASP A 221 20.35 13.98 -39.71
C ASP A 221 19.08 14.01 -40.60
N SER A 222 17.94 14.45 -40.04
CA SER A 222 17.02 15.35 -40.72
C SER A 222 15.92 15.86 -39.77
N GLY A 223 15.97 17.14 -39.48
CA GLY A 223 14.97 17.88 -38.76
C GLY A 223 13.71 18.15 -39.57
N PHE A 224 12.60 18.28 -38.88
CA PHE A 224 11.48 19.10 -39.31
C PHE A 224 10.73 19.70 -38.11
N SER A 225 10.74 21.00 -38.03
CA SER A 225 9.94 21.81 -37.13
C SER A 225 8.56 22.07 -37.73
N VAL A 226 7.47 21.90 -36.99
CA VAL A 226 6.25 22.69 -37.22
C VAL A 226 5.58 23.00 -35.87
N SER A 227 5.34 24.28 -35.72
CA SER A 227 4.68 25.02 -34.67
C SER A 227 3.15 24.79 -34.62
N GLY A 228 2.57 24.88 -33.39
CA GLY A 228 1.33 25.66 -33.28
C GLY A 228 0.18 25.02 -32.51
N LEU A 229 -0.17 25.63 -31.34
CA LEU A 229 -1.51 25.93 -30.79
C LEU A 229 -2.38 24.72 -30.32
N ASP A 230 -3.10 24.66 -29.22
CA ASP A 230 -3.45 25.58 -28.14
C ASP A 230 -4.20 24.76 -27.04
N ALA A 231 -4.01 25.11 -25.80
CA ALA A 231 -4.84 25.13 -24.63
C ALA A 231 -5.92 24.04 -24.35
N GLY A 232 -5.73 23.34 -23.27
CA GLY A 232 -6.75 22.59 -22.51
C GLY A 232 -6.26 22.27 -21.10
N SER A 233 -6.43 23.25 -20.19
CA SER A 233 -6.15 23.20 -18.76
C SER A 233 -6.95 22.09 -18.06
N CYS A 234 -6.29 21.19 -17.34
CA CYS A 234 -6.82 20.57 -16.13
C CYS A 234 -5.68 20.35 -15.14
N ASP A 235 -5.80 21.11 -14.11
CA ASP A 235 -5.08 21.32 -12.88
C ASP A 235 -4.67 20.01 -12.16
N SER A 236 -3.37 19.81 -11.94
CA SER A 236 -2.84 18.92 -10.91
C SER A 236 -1.56 19.56 -10.35
N GLY A 237 -1.77 20.52 -9.45
CA GLY A 237 -0.70 21.11 -8.69
C GLY A 237 -0.09 20.14 -7.70
N LEU A 238 1.19 19.90 -7.85
CA LEU A 238 2.12 19.52 -6.81
C LEU A 238 3.46 20.17 -7.16
N ASP A 239 3.61 21.41 -6.72
CA ASP A 239 4.89 22.12 -6.72
C ASP A 239 5.78 21.53 -5.63
N SER A 240 6.87 20.93 -6.04
CA SER A 240 8.04 20.69 -5.19
C SER A 240 9.04 21.81 -5.41
N ALA A 241 9.08 22.73 -4.45
CA ALA A 241 10.13 23.74 -4.39
C ALA A 241 11.43 23.10 -3.88
N ILE A 242 12.41 22.99 -4.75
CA ILE A 242 13.80 22.70 -4.39
C ILE A 242 14.51 24.05 -4.17
N GLY A 243 14.78 24.35 -2.91
CA GLY A 243 15.70 25.41 -2.51
C GLY A 243 17.09 24.82 -2.27
N SER A 244 18.02 25.09 -3.18
CA SER A 244 19.45 24.81 -2.98
C SER A 244 20.06 25.91 -2.09
N ASP A 245 20.55 25.55 -0.90
CA ASP A 245 21.47 26.40 -0.17
C ASP A 245 22.73 25.61 0.22
N SER A 246 23.86 26.09 -0.30
CA SER A 246 25.19 25.56 -0.08
C SER A 246 25.82 26.24 1.14
N GLY A 247 25.94 25.51 2.22
CA GLY A 247 26.65 25.93 3.42
C GLY A 247 27.67 24.91 3.88
N SER A 248 28.95 25.20 3.63
CA SER A 248 30.10 24.46 4.17
C SER A 248 30.28 24.72 5.68
N GLY A 249 30.38 23.66 6.50
CA GLY A 249 30.66 23.79 7.94
C GLY A 249 31.20 22.50 8.54
N SER A 250 32.45 22.51 8.85
CA SER A 250 33.39 21.73 9.65
C SER A 250 32.86 20.57 10.51
N ALA A 251 33.62 19.47 10.45
CA ALA A 251 33.58 18.30 11.33
C ALA A 251 33.80 18.67 12.81
N GLY A 252 32.86 18.25 13.65
CA GLY A 252 32.96 18.23 15.10
C GLY A 252 32.51 16.86 15.62
N SER A 253 33.45 16.10 16.17
CA SER A 253 33.21 14.85 16.88
C SER A 253 32.50 15.15 18.22
N GLY A 254 31.27 14.66 18.34
CA GLY A 254 30.54 14.66 19.60
C GLY A 254 29.48 13.58 19.54
N ALA A 255 29.64 12.53 20.32
CA ALA A 255 28.59 11.56 20.59
C ALA A 255 27.55 12.24 21.47
N ASP A 256 26.58 12.92 20.85
CA ASP A 256 25.41 13.42 21.51
C ASP A 256 24.23 12.48 21.27
N SER A 257 23.72 11.99 22.39
CA SER A 257 22.52 11.18 22.53
C SER A 257 21.32 11.84 21.81
N ASP A 258 20.91 11.25 20.68
CA ASP A 258 19.77 11.68 19.86
C ASP A 258 18.43 11.30 20.54
N PHE A 259 18.16 11.84 21.73
CA PHE A 259 16.90 11.71 22.47
C PHE A 259 15.90 12.85 22.19
N GLY A 260 16.11 13.66 21.15
CA GLY A 260 15.36 14.90 20.91
C GLY A 260 14.27 14.87 19.84
N ARG A 261 14.14 13.82 19.02
CA ARG A 261 13.05 13.70 18.04
C ARG A 261 11.85 13.00 18.67
N ALA A 262 10.70 13.68 18.71
CA ALA A 262 9.44 13.08 19.16
C ALA A 262 9.12 11.87 18.27
N SER A 263 9.36 10.66 18.76
CA SER A 263 8.98 9.42 18.07
C SER A 263 7.47 9.39 17.87
N ARG A 264 7.05 9.10 16.65
CA ARG A 264 5.63 8.97 16.27
C ARG A 264 5.10 7.55 16.49
N GLY A 265 5.91 6.65 17.03
CA GLY A 265 5.72 5.20 17.08
C GLY A 265 6.69 4.49 16.15
N CYS A 266 6.40 3.28 15.77
CA CYS A 266 7.23 2.51 14.85
C CYS A 266 6.41 1.54 14.02
N PHE A 267 6.97 1.12 12.89
CA PHE A 267 6.61 -0.16 12.30
C PHE A 267 7.40 -1.29 12.97
N ARG A 268 6.75 -2.44 13.14
CA ARG A 268 7.43 -3.71 13.34
C ARG A 268 7.20 -4.57 12.14
N LEU A 269 8.28 -4.94 11.47
CA LEU A 269 8.27 -5.72 10.24
C LEU A 269 8.62 -7.18 10.54
N TYR A 270 7.92 -8.07 9.88
CA TYR A 270 8.10 -9.51 10.04
C TYR A 270 8.21 -10.18 8.68
N GLY A 271 9.16 -11.12 8.59
CA GLY A 271 9.34 -12.01 7.46
C GLY A 271 8.95 -13.44 7.78
N ARG A 272 9.04 -14.33 6.78
CA ARG A 272 8.83 -15.76 6.95
C ARG A 272 10.17 -16.44 7.29
N GLY A 273 10.28 -16.99 8.49
CA GLY A 273 11.40 -17.85 8.89
C GLY A 273 11.04 -19.33 8.76
N ALA A 274 12.01 -20.20 9.07
CA ALA A 274 11.82 -21.64 9.03
C ALA A 274 10.73 -22.15 10.00
N GLU A 275 10.56 -21.48 11.14
CA GLU A 275 9.64 -21.86 12.21
C GLU A 275 8.39 -20.95 12.28
N GLY A 276 8.15 -20.10 11.27
CA GLY A 276 7.00 -19.20 11.22
C GLY A 276 7.39 -17.74 10.95
N VAL A 277 6.56 -16.83 11.44
CA VAL A 277 6.74 -15.38 11.28
C VAL A 277 7.76 -14.89 12.32
N VAL A 278 8.84 -14.24 11.85
CA VAL A 278 9.94 -13.73 12.67
C VAL A 278 10.19 -12.24 12.43
N PRO A 279 10.68 -11.48 13.43
CA PRO A 279 11.10 -10.11 13.21
C PRO A 279 12.16 -10.03 12.11
N LEU A 280 12.08 -9.00 11.28
CA LEU A 280 13.00 -8.79 10.15
C LEU A 280 14.14 -7.86 10.58
N GLU A 281 15.36 -8.40 10.72
CA GLU A 281 16.53 -7.66 11.24
C GLU A 281 17.06 -6.61 10.26
N SER A 282 16.85 -6.81 8.96
CA SER A 282 17.08 -5.83 7.91
C SER A 282 16.21 -6.14 6.70
N PHE A 283 16.02 -5.18 5.80
CA PHE A 283 15.37 -5.41 4.51
C PHE A 283 16.01 -4.55 3.41
N ARG A 284 15.95 -5.08 2.19
CA ARG A 284 16.32 -4.35 0.99
C ARG A 284 15.10 -3.66 0.40
N TYR A 285 15.29 -2.44 -0.07
CA TYR A 285 14.23 -1.66 -0.69
C TYR A 285 14.76 -0.83 -1.85
N ILE A 286 13.87 -0.42 -2.72
CA ILE A 286 14.09 0.63 -3.71
C ILE A 286 13.17 1.79 -3.39
N LYS A 287 13.57 2.99 -3.78
CA LYS A 287 12.78 4.21 -3.61
C LYS A 287 12.25 4.72 -4.95
N VAL A 288 11.28 5.57 -4.87
CA VAL A 288 10.77 6.29 -6.05
C VAL A 288 11.84 7.29 -6.50
N SER A 289 12.08 7.34 -7.80
CA SER A 289 13.06 8.19 -8.47
C SER A 289 12.37 9.10 -9.49
N GLU A 290 12.95 9.29 -10.66
CA GLU A 290 12.42 10.18 -11.70
C GLU A 290 10.99 9.80 -12.12
N LYS A 291 10.15 10.82 -12.34
CA LYS A 291 8.76 10.66 -12.81
C LYS A 291 7.93 9.65 -11.99
N GLN A 292 8.28 9.50 -10.70
CA GLN A 292 7.63 8.52 -9.79
C GLN A 292 7.81 7.05 -10.26
N CYS A 293 8.87 6.77 -10.99
CA CYS A 293 9.32 5.44 -11.37
C CYS A 293 10.52 5.01 -10.50
N THR A 294 10.97 3.78 -10.61
CA THR A 294 12.04 3.23 -9.78
C THR A 294 13.34 3.08 -10.58
N ASP A 295 14.46 3.38 -9.93
CA ASP A 295 15.77 2.92 -10.40
C ASP A 295 16.08 1.58 -9.71
N ILE A 296 15.99 0.50 -10.47
CA ILE A 296 16.21 -0.87 -9.94
C ILE A 296 17.67 -1.15 -9.63
N SER A 297 18.60 -0.30 -10.08
CA SER A 297 20.02 -0.40 -9.73
C SER A 297 20.34 0.25 -8.37
N ASP A 298 19.48 1.13 -7.86
CA ASP A 298 19.63 1.82 -6.58
C ASP A 298 18.91 1.04 -5.45
N VAL A 299 19.38 -0.18 -5.18
CA VAL A 299 18.90 -0.99 -4.07
C VAL A 299 19.57 -0.55 -2.78
N GLN A 300 18.78 -0.19 -1.80
CA GLN A 300 19.21 0.21 -0.47
C GLN A 300 18.90 -0.89 0.56
N GLU A 301 19.62 -0.89 1.68
CA GLU A 301 19.35 -1.76 2.82
C GLU A 301 19.11 -0.92 4.08
N LEU A 302 18.08 -1.27 4.84
CA LEU A 302 17.78 -0.68 6.15
C LEU A 302 17.88 -1.74 7.23
N ASN A 303 18.69 -1.49 8.25
CA ASN A 303 18.76 -2.31 9.44
C ASN A 303 17.58 -2.00 10.37
N THR A 304 16.89 -3.04 10.83
CA THR A 304 15.72 -2.97 11.69
C THR A 304 15.86 -3.94 12.86
N PRO A 305 16.75 -3.69 13.82
CA PRO A 305 16.98 -4.59 14.93
C PRO A 305 15.68 -4.98 15.65
N GLY A 306 15.42 -6.27 15.80
CA GLY A 306 14.16 -6.79 16.35
C GLY A 306 12.92 -6.47 15.50
N GLY A 307 13.12 -6.18 14.21
CA GLY A 307 12.07 -5.81 13.27
C GLY A 307 11.60 -4.35 13.39
N VAL A 308 12.26 -3.51 14.19
CA VAL A 308 11.77 -2.16 14.52
C VAL A 308 12.28 -1.12 13.54
N MET A 309 11.36 -0.42 12.87
CA MET A 309 11.60 0.77 12.06
C MET A 309 10.94 1.98 12.74
N PRO A 310 11.70 2.86 13.40
CA PRO A 310 11.15 4.05 14.04
C PRO A 310 10.48 5.00 13.04
N LEU A 311 9.43 5.69 13.48
CA LEU A 311 8.73 6.69 12.67
C LEU A 311 8.97 8.10 13.26
N ASP A 312 9.42 8.99 12.41
CA ASP A 312 9.58 10.41 12.69
C ASP A 312 9.13 11.29 11.50
N ASP A 313 9.35 12.58 11.58
CA ASP A 313 8.96 13.53 10.54
C ASP A 313 9.77 13.40 9.25
N HIS A 314 10.89 12.69 9.26
CA HIS A 314 11.83 12.52 8.15
C HIS A 314 11.84 11.11 7.54
N THR A 315 11.12 10.17 8.16
CA THR A 315 11.10 8.76 7.72
C THR A 315 10.75 8.63 6.23
N PHE A 316 9.86 9.47 5.72
CA PHE A 316 9.39 9.41 4.33
C PHE A 316 9.91 10.56 3.44
N ASP A 317 10.97 11.26 3.84
CA ASP A 317 11.62 12.27 2.99
C ASP A 317 12.18 11.68 1.68
N ILE A 318 12.48 10.38 1.70
CA ILE A 318 12.91 9.63 0.52
C ILE A 318 11.73 9.19 -0.40
N GLY A 319 10.48 9.51 -0.04
CA GLY A 319 9.28 8.95 -0.65
C GLY A 319 8.90 7.58 -0.08
N ALA A 320 8.37 6.68 -0.91
CA ALA A 320 7.97 5.34 -0.48
C ALA A 320 9.16 4.38 -0.36
N TYR A 321 9.15 3.55 0.67
CA TYR A 321 9.97 2.34 0.73
C TYR A 321 9.25 1.24 -0.05
N ILE A 322 9.82 0.77 -1.15
CA ILE A 322 9.27 -0.33 -1.95
C ILE A 322 10.08 -1.59 -1.62
N ILE A 323 9.50 -2.48 -0.83
CA ILE A 323 10.13 -3.69 -0.34
C ILE A 323 9.61 -4.87 -1.16
N GLY A 324 10.49 -5.55 -1.87
CA GLY A 324 10.15 -6.67 -2.77
C GLY A 324 10.57 -8.03 -2.23
N ASP A 325 10.59 -9.02 -3.14
CA ASP A 325 11.07 -10.39 -2.91
C ASP A 325 10.35 -11.14 -1.78
N SER A 326 9.10 -10.75 -1.46
CA SER A 326 8.33 -11.33 -0.35
C SER A 326 9.07 -11.30 0.99
N GLN A 327 9.97 -10.32 1.18
CA GLN A 327 10.75 -10.18 2.41
C GLN A 327 9.85 -9.96 3.62
N VAL A 328 8.76 -9.20 3.45
CA VAL A 328 7.80 -8.85 4.51
C VAL A 328 6.50 -9.59 4.29
N CYS A 329 5.94 -10.19 5.35
CA CYS A 329 4.62 -10.82 5.33
C CYS A 329 3.65 -10.23 6.37
N ARG A 330 4.17 -9.40 7.29
CA ARG A 330 3.38 -8.68 8.28
C ARG A 330 4.06 -7.38 8.66
N VAL A 331 3.24 -6.33 8.85
CA VAL A 331 3.66 -5.04 9.39
C VAL A 331 2.70 -4.65 10.51
N ASP A 332 3.24 -4.38 11.70
CA ASP A 332 2.49 -3.81 12.82
C ASP A 332 2.79 -2.32 12.94
N LEU A 333 1.76 -1.51 13.08
CA LEU A 333 1.87 -0.10 13.51
C LEU A 333 1.75 -0.03 15.02
N VAL A 334 2.79 0.44 15.69
CA VAL A 334 2.95 0.38 17.14
C VAL A 334 3.18 1.78 17.71
N SER A 335 2.53 2.09 18.84
CA SER A 335 2.68 3.35 19.54
C SER A 335 4.03 3.48 20.24
N THR A 336 4.36 4.69 20.69
CA THR A 336 5.53 4.98 21.54
C THR A 336 5.52 4.23 22.88
N THR A 337 4.35 3.77 23.33
CA THR A 337 4.18 2.97 24.56
C THR A 337 4.24 1.47 24.29
N GLY A 338 4.48 1.04 23.03
CA GLY A 338 4.51 -0.37 22.64
C GLY A 338 3.14 -0.99 22.37
N LEU A 339 2.05 -0.21 22.41
CA LEU A 339 0.72 -0.69 22.09
C LEU A 339 0.57 -0.84 20.56
N ARG A 340 0.19 -2.03 20.11
CA ARG A 340 -0.13 -2.31 18.70
C ARG A 340 -1.46 -1.65 18.34
N CYS A 341 -1.46 -0.82 17.31
CA CYS A 341 -2.65 -0.15 16.80
C CYS A 341 -3.33 -0.95 15.70
N VAL A 342 -2.56 -1.31 14.68
CA VAL A 342 -3.03 -2.06 13.52
C VAL A 342 -1.92 -3.02 13.09
N SER A 343 -2.30 -4.21 12.59
CA SER A 343 -1.39 -5.10 11.85
C SER A 343 -1.95 -5.37 10.47
N LEU A 344 -1.08 -5.46 9.47
CA LEU A 344 -1.41 -6.01 8.15
C LEU A 344 -0.66 -7.31 7.95
N GLU A 345 -1.38 -8.36 7.59
CA GLU A 345 -0.85 -9.66 7.17
C GLU A 345 -1.16 -9.88 5.70
N PHE A 346 -0.16 -10.31 4.92
CA PHE A 346 -0.29 -10.49 3.47
C PHE A 346 0.73 -11.48 2.92
N ASP A 347 0.43 -11.99 1.71
CA ASP A 347 1.32 -12.86 0.92
C ASP A 347 1.75 -12.18 -0.40
N THR A 348 1.61 -10.86 -0.47
CA THR A 348 2.01 -10.11 -1.66
C THR A 348 3.54 -10.12 -1.85
N PRO A 349 4.04 -10.15 -3.09
CA PRO A 349 5.48 -10.12 -3.35
C PRO A 349 6.13 -8.78 -2.99
N LEU A 350 5.33 -7.72 -2.88
CA LEU A 350 5.80 -6.38 -2.54
C LEU A 350 4.92 -5.74 -1.47
N VAL A 351 5.55 -4.86 -0.69
CA VAL A 351 4.84 -3.92 0.18
C VAL A 351 5.45 -2.52 0.03
N GLY A 352 4.59 -1.51 -0.08
CA GLY A 352 4.95 -0.11 0.03
C GLY A 352 4.74 0.40 1.45
N LEU A 353 5.69 1.18 1.98
CA LEU A 353 5.51 1.96 3.20
C LEU A 353 5.65 3.43 2.85
N TRP A 354 4.63 4.23 3.16
CA TRP A 354 4.59 5.61 2.72
C TRP A 354 3.79 6.54 3.66
N ALA A 355 4.20 7.79 3.67
CA ALA A 355 3.38 8.95 4.06
C ALA A 355 3.85 10.16 3.23
N PRO A 356 3.04 11.22 3.10
CA PRO A 356 3.52 12.47 2.51
C PRO A 356 4.75 12.99 3.26
N SER A 357 5.75 13.50 2.52
CA SER A 357 6.89 14.21 3.10
C SER A 357 6.43 15.61 3.52
N ALA A 358 5.78 15.68 4.69
CA ALA A 358 5.30 16.91 5.27
C ALA A 358 5.36 16.80 6.80
N LYS A 359 5.49 17.95 7.46
CA LYS A 359 5.49 18.02 8.91
C LYS A 359 4.11 17.65 9.46
N ASP A 360 4.10 16.94 10.60
CA ASP A 360 2.89 16.59 11.35
C ASP A 360 1.84 15.77 10.61
N VAL A 361 2.24 14.98 9.60
CA VAL A 361 1.35 14.03 8.92
C VAL A 361 0.77 13.05 9.93
N PRO A 362 -0.58 12.93 10.03
CA PRO A 362 -1.21 12.16 11.11
C PRO A 362 -1.39 10.67 10.78
N PHE A 363 -0.92 10.19 9.63
CA PHE A 363 -1.13 8.82 9.15
C PHE A 363 0.12 8.26 8.47
N VAL A 364 0.11 6.96 8.27
CA VAL A 364 1.05 6.21 7.43
C VAL A 364 0.29 5.19 6.59
N CYS A 365 0.83 4.85 5.42
CA CYS A 365 0.30 3.79 4.55
C CYS A 365 1.13 2.51 4.68
N ILE A 366 0.45 1.37 4.66
CA ILE A 366 1.04 0.03 4.56
C ILE A 366 0.36 -0.65 3.37
N GLU A 367 1.07 -0.84 2.29
CA GLU A 367 0.50 -1.05 0.96
C GLU A 367 0.89 -2.41 0.38
N PRO A 368 0.09 -3.47 0.54
CA PRO A 368 0.36 -4.77 -0.08
C PRO A 368 0.11 -4.72 -1.60
N TRP A 369 1.11 -5.20 -2.41
CA TRP A 369 1.09 -5.07 -3.87
C TRP A 369 1.43 -6.35 -4.63
N TYR A 370 0.73 -6.58 -5.72
CA TYR A 370 1.06 -7.46 -6.84
C TYR A 370 1.38 -6.60 -8.08
N GLY A 371 2.52 -5.93 -8.04
CA GLY A 371 3.00 -5.00 -9.05
C GLY A 371 3.74 -3.82 -8.43
N ARG A 372 4.39 -3.02 -9.28
CA ARG A 372 5.03 -1.75 -8.89
C ARG A 372 5.05 -0.79 -10.06
N CYS A 373 5.47 0.47 -9.81
CA CYS A 373 5.75 1.44 -10.86
C CYS A 373 6.80 0.92 -11.84
N ASP A 374 6.84 1.52 -13.04
CA ASP A 374 7.87 1.20 -14.02
C ASP A 374 9.26 1.54 -13.50
N ARG A 375 10.26 0.89 -14.09
CA ARG A 375 11.64 1.35 -13.98
C ARG A 375 11.86 2.57 -14.86
N VAL A 376 12.79 3.41 -14.44
CA VAL A 376 13.23 4.59 -15.22
C VAL A 376 13.62 4.15 -16.63
N GLY A 377 13.07 4.83 -17.64
CA GLY A 377 13.34 4.56 -19.04
C GLY A 377 12.60 3.35 -19.65
N PHE A 378 11.66 2.74 -18.95
CA PHE A 378 10.91 1.61 -19.49
C PHE A 378 9.99 2.01 -20.64
N THR A 379 10.16 1.38 -21.80
CA THR A 379 9.37 1.64 -23.02
C THR A 379 8.85 0.36 -23.68
N GLY A 380 8.90 -0.76 -22.96
CA GLY A 380 8.47 -2.07 -23.45
C GLY A 380 6.96 -2.27 -23.48
N GLU A 381 6.55 -3.50 -23.80
CA GLU A 381 5.16 -3.93 -23.74
C GLU A 381 4.66 -4.04 -22.30
N PHE A 382 3.36 -3.91 -22.09
CA PHE A 382 2.75 -4.04 -20.74
C PHE A 382 3.08 -5.39 -20.08
N SER A 383 3.20 -6.43 -20.88
CA SER A 383 3.59 -7.78 -20.43
C SER A 383 5.05 -7.89 -19.93
N GLU A 384 5.89 -6.91 -20.26
CA GLU A 384 7.31 -6.87 -19.88
C GLU A 384 7.58 -5.99 -18.66
N ARG A 385 6.53 -5.40 -18.09
CA ARG A 385 6.63 -4.62 -16.85
C ARG A 385 7.07 -5.51 -15.69
N ASP A 386 7.84 -4.92 -14.80
CA ASP A 386 8.27 -5.61 -13.59
C ASP A 386 7.06 -5.99 -12.72
N CYS A 387 7.08 -7.21 -12.19
CA CYS A 387 6.05 -7.74 -11.29
C CYS A 387 4.62 -7.68 -11.87
N VAL A 388 4.48 -7.77 -13.18
CA VAL A 388 3.17 -7.86 -13.83
C VAL A 388 2.58 -9.26 -13.66
N ASN A 389 1.27 -9.34 -13.45
CA ASN A 389 0.53 -10.61 -13.39
C ASN A 389 -0.07 -10.91 -14.74
N SER A 390 -0.20 -12.20 -15.05
CA SER A 390 -0.89 -12.68 -16.26
C SER A 390 -2.05 -13.61 -15.93
N LEU A 391 -3.11 -13.52 -16.71
CA LEU A 391 -4.26 -14.42 -16.65
C LEU A 391 -4.53 -14.98 -18.04
N SER A 392 -4.38 -16.29 -18.19
CA SER A 392 -4.86 -16.99 -19.37
C SER A 392 -6.39 -17.03 -19.41
N PRO A 393 -7.01 -17.20 -20.58
CA PRO A 393 -8.46 -17.32 -20.72
C PRO A 393 -9.07 -18.33 -19.74
N GLY A 394 -10.13 -17.94 -19.05
CA GLY A 394 -10.82 -18.79 -18.08
C GLY A 394 -10.16 -18.88 -16.69
N GLN A 395 -8.99 -18.27 -16.48
CA GLN A 395 -8.36 -18.22 -15.18
C GLN A 395 -8.92 -17.08 -14.33
N VAL A 396 -8.87 -17.25 -13.01
CA VAL A 396 -9.22 -16.24 -12.02
C VAL A 396 -8.05 -16.06 -11.05
N PHE A 397 -7.55 -14.84 -10.96
CA PHE A 397 -6.61 -14.45 -9.92
C PHE A 397 -7.37 -14.21 -8.63
N ARG A 398 -6.86 -14.76 -7.51
CA ARG A 398 -7.38 -14.54 -6.17
C ARG A 398 -6.24 -14.20 -5.23
N ALA A 399 -6.43 -13.15 -4.46
CA ALA A 399 -5.50 -12.75 -3.42
C ALA A 399 -6.24 -12.03 -2.29
N SER A 400 -5.59 -11.89 -1.16
CA SER A 400 -6.15 -11.19 -0.01
C SER A 400 -5.05 -10.64 0.89
N TYR A 401 -5.43 -9.69 1.74
CA TYR A 401 -4.67 -9.28 2.89
C TYR A 401 -5.62 -9.09 4.07
N THR A 402 -5.08 -9.11 5.28
CA THR A 402 -5.87 -8.99 6.51
C THR A 402 -5.41 -7.78 7.31
N ILE A 403 -6.34 -6.91 7.66
CA ILE A 403 -6.14 -5.83 8.63
C ILE A 403 -6.62 -6.34 10.00
N ILE A 404 -5.78 -6.26 11.03
CA ILE A 404 -6.08 -6.66 12.40
C ILE A 404 -6.03 -5.41 13.26
N VAL A 405 -7.14 -5.06 13.88
CA VAL A 405 -7.25 -3.92 14.80
C VAL A 405 -6.80 -4.35 16.19
N GLY A 406 -5.90 -3.55 16.81
CA GLY A 406 -5.28 -3.85 18.10
C GLY A 406 -6.10 -3.45 19.34
#